data_780f7686564ae30ddd93b7cfdcb477a0
#
_entry.id   780f7686564ae30ddd93b7cfdcb477a0
#
_cell.length_a   1.000
_cell.length_b   1.000
_cell.length_c   1.000
_cell.angle_alpha   90.00
_cell.angle_beta   90.00
_cell.angle_gamma   90.00
#
_symmetry.space_group_name_H-M   'P 1'
#
loop_
_entity.id
_entity.type
_entity.pdbx_description
1 polymer ?
#
loop_
_entity_poly.entity_id
_entity_poly.type
_entity_poly.pdbx_seq_one_letter_code
_entity_poly.pdbx_strand_id
1 'polypeptide(L)'
;IALRIQRACRELGIKSVVVYSEADRDAKYVKLADEAVCIGPAASAQSYLNMPAIIATAEVTDAEAIHPGYGFLAENADFAERVERSGFTFIGPTPASIRLMGDKVSAKQAMIKSGVPCVPGSEGALPDDPKEIIKAARAVGYPVIIKASGGGGKDEGKPGDRGGNFYA
;
A
#
# COMPACT_ATOMS: atom_id res chain seq x y z
N ILE A 1 -14.50 2.67 0.69
CA ILE A 1 -13.51 3.45 1.48
C ILE A 1 -13.70 4.94 1.26
N ALA A 2 -13.74 5.47 0.04
CA ALA A 2 -13.91 6.91 -0.22
C ALA A 2 -15.09 7.52 0.56
N LEU A 3 -16.26 6.89 0.54
CA LEU A 3 -17.43 7.33 1.32
C LEU A 3 -17.18 7.40 2.84
N ARG A 4 -16.37 6.50 3.37
CA ARG A 4 -16.01 6.49 4.78
C ARG A 4 -15.15 7.70 5.14
N ILE A 5 -14.17 8.00 4.29
CA ILE A 5 -13.29 9.16 4.44
C ILE A 5 -14.10 10.45 4.34
N GLN A 6 -14.95 10.58 3.32
CA GLN A 6 -15.83 11.76 3.14
C GLN A 6 -16.73 12.02 4.35
N ARG A 7 -17.27 10.95 4.97
CA ARG A 7 -18.08 11.10 6.20
C ARG A 7 -17.27 11.68 7.35
N ALA A 8 -16.05 11.17 7.56
CA ALA A 8 -15.15 11.70 8.58
C ALA A 8 -14.75 13.15 8.29
N CYS A 9 -14.43 13.49 7.05
CA CYS A 9 -14.14 14.87 6.64
C CYS A 9 -15.33 15.79 6.96
N ARG A 10 -16.54 15.37 6.61
CA ARG A 10 -17.76 16.17 6.87
C ARG A 10 -18.01 16.37 8.37
N GLU A 11 -17.81 15.34 9.20
CA GLU A 11 -17.93 15.44 10.66
C GLU A 11 -16.92 16.40 11.26
N LEU A 12 -15.74 16.50 10.65
CA LEU A 12 -14.65 17.40 11.06
C LEU A 12 -14.72 18.79 10.40
N GLY A 13 -15.71 19.06 9.54
CA GLY A 13 -15.80 20.32 8.80
C GLY A 13 -14.74 20.50 7.71
N ILE A 14 -14.12 19.40 7.25
CA ILE A 14 -13.09 19.39 6.21
C ILE A 14 -13.75 19.15 4.86
N LYS A 15 -13.42 19.95 3.86
CA LYS A 15 -13.86 19.75 2.47
C LYS A 15 -13.12 18.56 1.85
N SER A 16 -13.83 17.83 1.01
CA SER A 16 -13.29 16.65 0.32
C SER A 16 -13.27 16.84 -1.20
N VAL A 17 -12.10 16.66 -1.78
CA VAL A 17 -11.92 16.50 -3.23
C VAL A 17 -11.73 15.02 -3.49
N VAL A 18 -12.50 14.43 -4.41
CA VAL A 18 -12.31 13.03 -4.81
C VAL A 18 -11.82 12.93 -6.24
N VAL A 19 -10.94 11.97 -6.48
CA VAL A 19 -10.52 11.60 -7.83
C VAL A 19 -11.29 10.36 -8.29
N TYR A 20 -11.59 10.30 -9.59
CA TYR A 20 -12.30 9.17 -10.18
C TYR A 20 -11.84 8.89 -11.60
N SER A 21 -11.91 7.63 -12.04
CA SER A 21 -11.75 7.26 -13.44
C SER A 21 -13.07 7.44 -14.20
N GLU A 22 -13.03 7.51 -15.52
CA GLU A 22 -14.24 7.61 -16.35
C GLU A 22 -15.29 6.54 -16.03
N ALA A 23 -14.86 5.32 -15.68
CA ALA A 23 -15.74 4.22 -15.32
C ALA A 23 -16.51 4.46 -14.00
N ASP A 24 -15.96 5.26 -13.10
CA ASP A 24 -16.53 5.53 -11.79
C ASP A 24 -17.33 6.85 -11.72
N ARG A 25 -17.50 7.54 -12.83
CA ARG A 25 -18.17 8.86 -12.92
C ARG A 25 -19.52 8.90 -12.18
N ASP A 26 -20.28 7.84 -12.25
CA ASP A 26 -21.60 7.76 -11.63
C ASP A 26 -21.60 7.15 -10.22
N ALA A 27 -20.41 6.86 -9.68
CA ALA A 27 -20.27 6.29 -8.36
C ALA A 27 -20.79 7.24 -7.26
N LYS A 28 -21.34 6.65 -6.21
CA LYS A 28 -21.96 7.41 -5.12
C LYS A 28 -20.99 8.37 -4.43
N TYR A 29 -19.73 7.98 -4.29
CA TYR A 29 -18.71 8.82 -3.64
C TYR A 29 -18.37 10.07 -4.48
N VAL A 30 -18.46 9.99 -5.81
CA VAL A 30 -18.26 11.13 -6.72
C VAL A 30 -19.37 12.16 -6.53
N LYS A 31 -20.63 11.68 -6.46
CA LYS A 31 -21.82 12.55 -6.32
C LYS A 31 -21.94 13.21 -4.93
N LEU A 32 -21.26 12.69 -3.92
CA LEU A 32 -21.33 13.16 -2.53
C LEU A 32 -20.11 13.97 -2.08
N ALA A 33 -19.12 14.13 -2.94
CA ALA A 33 -17.94 14.96 -2.68
C ALA A 33 -18.27 16.45 -2.78
N ASP A 34 -17.48 17.28 -2.10
CA ASP A 34 -17.55 18.72 -2.28
C ASP A 34 -17.02 19.12 -3.66
N GLU A 35 -16.00 18.40 -4.12
CA GLU A 35 -15.42 18.52 -5.47
C GLU A 35 -14.99 17.15 -5.99
N ALA A 36 -15.06 16.96 -7.32
CA ALA A 36 -14.71 15.69 -7.95
C ALA A 36 -13.98 15.90 -9.28
N VAL A 37 -12.84 15.25 -9.47
CA VAL A 37 -11.99 15.40 -10.64
C VAL A 37 -11.77 14.06 -11.33
N CYS A 38 -12.03 14.00 -12.62
CA CYS A 38 -11.72 12.83 -13.45
C CYS A 38 -10.21 12.82 -13.76
N ILE A 39 -9.52 11.75 -13.36
CA ILE A 39 -8.07 11.62 -13.52
C ILE A 39 -7.64 10.68 -14.64
N GLY A 40 -8.58 10.21 -15.46
CA GLY A 40 -8.26 9.39 -16.62
C GLY A 40 -9.26 8.28 -16.92
N PRO A 41 -8.93 7.41 -17.90
CA PRO A 41 -9.80 6.33 -18.34
C PRO A 41 -9.94 5.23 -17.28
N ALA A 42 -10.76 4.22 -17.59
CA ALA A 42 -11.06 3.10 -16.68
C ALA A 42 -9.83 2.30 -16.21
N ALA A 43 -8.78 2.22 -17.04
CA ALA A 43 -7.55 1.50 -16.70
C ALA A 43 -6.83 2.16 -15.53
N SER A 44 -6.62 1.43 -14.44
CA SER A 44 -6.01 1.95 -13.21
C SER A 44 -4.59 2.51 -13.42
N ALA A 45 -3.81 1.92 -14.32
CA ALA A 45 -2.48 2.43 -14.68
C ALA A 45 -2.50 3.85 -15.26
N GLN A 46 -3.62 4.26 -15.89
CA GLN A 46 -3.81 5.57 -16.50
C GLN A 46 -4.64 6.52 -15.63
N SER A 47 -5.11 6.08 -14.48
CA SER A 47 -5.95 6.84 -13.55
C SER A 47 -5.43 6.71 -12.11
N TYR A 48 -5.90 5.76 -11.33
CA TYR A 48 -5.60 5.62 -9.89
C TYR A 48 -4.14 5.31 -9.56
N LEU A 49 -3.34 4.80 -10.51
CA LEU A 49 -1.89 4.60 -10.37
C LEU A 49 -1.06 5.71 -11.04
N ASN A 50 -1.72 6.70 -11.66
CA ASN A 50 -1.07 7.84 -12.28
C ASN A 50 -0.76 8.90 -11.22
N MET A 51 0.39 8.76 -10.56
CA MET A 51 0.83 9.69 -9.51
C MET A 51 0.85 11.16 -9.95
N PRO A 52 1.38 11.51 -11.14
CA PRO A 52 1.34 12.90 -11.63
C PRO A 52 -0.06 13.46 -11.72
N ALA A 53 -1.03 12.71 -12.23
CA ALA A 53 -2.41 13.18 -12.37
C ALA A 53 -3.06 13.45 -11.00
N ILE A 54 -2.77 12.60 -9.99
CA ILE A 54 -3.27 12.78 -8.63
C ILE A 54 -2.67 14.02 -7.97
N ILE A 55 -1.35 14.22 -8.10
CA ILE A 55 -0.65 15.38 -7.53
C ILE A 55 -1.13 16.68 -8.23
N ALA A 56 -1.21 16.69 -9.56
CA ALA A 56 -1.72 17.84 -10.30
C ALA A 56 -3.17 18.17 -9.90
N THR A 57 -4.01 17.15 -9.63
CA THR A 57 -5.36 17.38 -9.11
C THR A 57 -5.32 18.09 -7.76
N ALA A 58 -4.44 17.66 -6.84
CA ALA A 58 -4.29 18.31 -5.54
C ALA A 58 -3.85 19.78 -5.68
N GLU A 59 -2.95 20.07 -6.64
CA GLU A 59 -2.50 21.44 -6.93
C GLU A 59 -3.63 22.34 -7.46
N VAL A 60 -4.39 21.88 -8.44
CA VAL A 60 -5.45 22.71 -9.07
C VAL A 60 -6.69 22.87 -8.20
N THR A 61 -6.86 22.05 -7.17
CA THR A 61 -7.98 22.11 -6.22
C THR A 61 -7.59 22.71 -4.87
N ASP A 62 -6.37 23.26 -4.75
CA ASP A 62 -5.83 23.82 -3.51
C ASP A 62 -5.94 22.86 -2.31
N ALA A 63 -5.78 21.56 -2.55
CA ALA A 63 -5.80 20.58 -1.48
C ALA A 63 -4.56 20.72 -0.59
N GLU A 64 -4.72 20.53 0.72
CA GLU A 64 -3.61 20.60 1.69
C GLU A 64 -3.04 19.21 2.01
N ALA A 65 -3.83 18.16 1.78
CA ALA A 65 -3.47 16.78 2.13
C ALA A 65 -4.05 15.77 1.14
N ILE A 66 -3.36 14.63 1.01
CA ILE A 66 -3.79 13.51 0.17
C ILE A 66 -3.96 12.27 1.02
N HIS A 67 -5.18 11.73 1.06
CA HIS A 67 -5.47 10.42 1.65
C HIS A 67 -5.46 9.37 0.53
N PRO A 68 -4.55 8.39 0.55
CA PRO A 68 -4.40 7.42 -0.55
C PRO A 68 -5.52 6.39 -0.63
N GLY A 69 -6.47 6.40 0.29
CA GLY A 69 -7.53 5.40 0.36
C GLY A 69 -7.04 4.06 0.89
N TYR A 70 -7.45 2.98 0.23
CA TYR A 70 -7.06 1.60 0.53
C TYR A 70 -6.72 0.86 -0.78
N GLY A 71 -5.59 0.17 -0.82
CA GLY A 71 -5.05 -0.42 -2.05
C GLY A 71 -4.38 0.61 -2.96
N PHE A 72 -4.14 0.28 -4.21
CA PHE A 72 -3.44 1.11 -5.20
C PHE A 72 -2.15 1.73 -4.64
N LEU A 73 -2.12 3.04 -4.41
CA LEU A 73 -0.95 3.78 -3.95
C LEU A 73 -0.84 3.88 -2.41
N ALA A 74 -1.77 3.30 -1.65
CA ALA A 74 -1.79 3.42 -0.20
C ALA A 74 -0.54 2.85 0.50
N GLU A 75 0.07 1.82 -0.09
CA GLU A 75 1.29 1.17 0.41
C GLU A 75 2.52 1.48 -0.49
N ASN A 76 2.42 2.54 -1.30
CA ASN A 76 3.50 2.95 -2.19
C ASN A 76 4.33 4.05 -1.56
N ALA A 77 5.55 3.72 -1.15
CA ALA A 77 6.47 4.66 -0.50
C ALA A 77 6.91 5.80 -1.42
N ASP A 78 7.06 5.53 -2.72
CA ASP A 78 7.49 6.55 -3.69
C ASP A 78 6.36 7.57 -3.93
N PHE A 79 5.10 7.13 -3.87
CA PHE A 79 3.97 8.05 -3.91
C PHE A 79 3.93 8.94 -2.67
N ALA A 80 4.05 8.37 -1.48
CA ALA A 80 4.09 9.14 -0.24
C ALA A 80 5.22 10.19 -0.25
N GLU A 81 6.42 9.80 -0.70
CA GLU A 81 7.55 10.71 -0.83
C GLU A 81 7.31 11.82 -1.85
N ARG A 82 6.69 11.50 -2.99
CA ARG A 82 6.33 12.51 -4.02
C ARG A 82 5.30 13.50 -3.50
N VAL A 83 4.28 13.03 -2.79
CA VAL A 83 3.26 13.89 -2.16
C VAL A 83 3.91 14.89 -1.20
N GLU A 84 4.76 14.42 -0.29
CA GLU A 84 5.47 15.28 0.66
C GLU A 84 6.42 16.28 -0.03
N ARG A 85 7.16 15.83 -1.05
CA ARG A 85 8.04 16.71 -1.84
C ARG A 85 7.27 17.77 -2.64
N SER A 86 6.03 17.51 -3.01
CA SER A 86 5.14 18.47 -3.68
C SER A 86 4.49 19.45 -2.70
N GLY A 87 4.80 19.37 -1.39
CA GLY A 87 4.29 20.29 -0.38
C GLY A 87 2.97 19.90 0.24
N PHE A 88 2.43 18.71 -0.07
CA PHE A 88 1.19 18.19 0.51
C PHE A 88 1.45 17.28 1.70
N THR A 89 0.50 17.23 2.63
CA THR A 89 0.52 16.25 3.70
C THR A 89 0.04 14.88 3.18
N PHE A 90 0.89 13.85 3.26
CA PHE A 90 0.45 12.48 3.02
C PHE A 90 -0.25 11.96 4.29
N ILE A 91 -1.54 11.60 4.18
CA ILE A 91 -2.30 11.05 5.30
C ILE A 91 -2.02 9.53 5.39
N GLY A 92 -0.98 9.20 6.13
CA GLY A 92 -0.49 7.83 6.27
C GLY A 92 0.87 7.75 6.97
N PRO A 93 1.51 6.57 6.98
CA PRO A 93 2.85 6.41 7.51
C PRO A 93 3.89 7.14 6.67
N THR A 94 5.06 7.42 7.25
CA THR A 94 6.18 8.00 6.49
C THR A 94 6.65 7.06 5.39
N PRO A 95 7.25 7.57 4.29
CA PRO A 95 7.81 6.72 3.22
C PRO A 95 8.78 5.66 3.74
N ALA A 96 9.60 6.00 4.74
CA ALA A 96 10.52 5.06 5.38
C ALA A 96 9.79 3.92 6.10
N SER A 97 8.70 4.23 6.81
CA SER A 97 7.87 3.22 7.48
C SER A 97 7.16 2.32 6.46
N ILE A 98 6.67 2.89 5.36
CA ILE A 98 6.03 2.10 4.29
C ILE A 98 7.06 1.12 3.67
N ARG A 99 8.28 1.57 3.36
CA ARG A 99 9.34 0.70 2.83
C ARG A 99 9.71 -0.41 3.81
N LEU A 100 9.88 -0.06 5.09
CA LEU A 100 10.23 -1.04 6.13
C LEU A 100 9.16 -2.13 6.29
N MET A 101 7.89 -1.72 6.34
CA MET A 101 6.77 -2.63 6.57
C MET A 101 6.30 -3.34 5.29
N GLY A 102 6.67 -2.85 4.12
CA GLY A 102 6.37 -3.46 2.82
C GLY A 102 7.18 -4.72 2.54
N ASP A 103 8.36 -4.86 3.13
CA ASP A 103 9.16 -6.09 3.08
C ASP A 103 8.89 -6.95 4.32
N LYS A 104 8.39 -8.18 4.11
CA LYS A 104 7.95 -9.06 5.20
C LYS A 104 9.08 -9.49 6.13
N VAL A 105 10.30 -9.65 5.59
CA VAL A 105 11.48 -10.04 6.39
C VAL A 105 11.90 -8.88 7.28
N SER A 106 12.08 -7.71 6.70
CA SER A 106 12.46 -6.49 7.42
C SER A 106 11.43 -6.09 8.46
N ALA A 107 10.14 -6.19 8.11
CA ALA A 107 9.04 -5.92 9.04
C ALA A 107 9.08 -6.87 10.25
N LYS A 108 9.23 -8.19 10.01
CA LYS A 108 9.31 -9.18 11.09
C LYS A 108 10.51 -8.92 11.99
N GLN A 109 11.69 -8.67 11.43
CA GLN A 109 12.90 -8.35 12.19
C GLN A 109 12.74 -7.08 13.03
N ALA A 110 12.14 -6.03 12.46
CA ALA A 110 11.84 -4.81 13.19
C ALA A 110 10.89 -5.04 14.36
N MET A 111 9.85 -5.84 14.17
CA MET A 111 8.88 -6.18 15.23
C MET A 111 9.54 -7.01 16.35
N ILE A 112 10.34 -8.02 16.01
CA ILE A 112 11.09 -8.82 17.00
C ILE A 112 12.03 -7.91 17.81
N LYS A 113 12.78 -7.03 17.13
CA LYS A 113 13.69 -6.08 17.79
C LYS A 113 12.96 -5.12 18.72
N SER A 114 11.72 -4.81 18.40
CA SER A 114 10.86 -3.94 19.24
C SER A 114 10.12 -4.69 20.35
N GLY A 115 10.37 -5.99 20.54
CA GLY A 115 9.73 -6.81 21.57
C GLY A 115 8.28 -7.19 21.26
N VAL A 116 7.82 -6.99 20.02
CA VAL A 116 6.47 -7.37 19.60
C VAL A 116 6.41 -8.89 19.36
N PRO A 117 5.46 -9.62 19.96
CA PRO A 117 5.30 -11.05 19.69
C PRO A 117 5.04 -11.32 18.21
N CYS A 118 5.84 -12.19 17.61
CA CYS A 118 5.71 -12.57 16.20
C CYS A 118 5.42 -14.06 16.07
N VAL A 119 4.67 -14.41 15.03
CA VAL A 119 4.46 -15.82 14.66
C VAL A 119 5.82 -16.47 14.36
N PRO A 120 6.12 -17.67 14.89
CA PRO A 120 7.33 -18.41 14.54
C PRO A 120 7.50 -18.56 13.02
N GLY A 121 8.73 -18.53 12.53
CA GLY A 121 9.00 -18.64 11.10
C GLY A 121 10.48 -18.42 10.78
N SER A 122 10.86 -18.49 9.50
CA SER A 122 12.24 -18.27 9.09
C SER A 122 12.74 -16.86 9.47
N GLU A 123 14.02 -16.76 9.81
CA GLU A 123 14.66 -15.48 10.17
C GLU A 123 14.98 -14.61 8.95
N GLY A 124 14.83 -15.14 7.74
CA GLY A 124 15.14 -14.45 6.48
C GLY A 124 14.47 -15.11 5.28
N ALA A 125 14.87 -14.66 4.11
CA ALA A 125 14.44 -15.27 2.85
C ALA A 125 14.89 -16.73 2.79
N LEU A 126 14.03 -17.57 2.19
CA LEU A 126 14.38 -18.98 2.01
C LEU A 126 15.48 -19.14 0.96
N PRO A 127 16.43 -20.08 1.16
CA PRO A 127 17.40 -20.43 0.16
C PRO A 127 16.74 -21.10 -1.06
N ASP A 128 17.45 -21.15 -2.19
CA ASP A 128 16.94 -21.81 -3.41
C ASP A 128 17.06 -23.35 -3.36
N ASP A 129 17.88 -23.90 -2.44
CA ASP A 129 18.05 -25.35 -2.30
C ASP A 129 16.86 -25.99 -1.58
N PRO A 130 16.15 -26.94 -2.22
CA PRO A 130 15.02 -27.64 -1.60
C PRO A 130 15.35 -28.33 -0.28
N LYS A 131 16.58 -28.81 -0.08
CA LYS A 131 17.00 -29.48 1.17
C LYS A 131 17.07 -28.49 2.32
N GLU A 132 17.61 -27.31 2.08
CA GLU A 132 17.68 -26.24 3.07
C GLU A 132 16.28 -25.68 3.38
N ILE A 133 15.39 -25.62 2.37
CA ILE A 133 13.98 -25.26 2.56
C ILE A 133 13.29 -26.24 3.52
N ILE A 134 13.45 -27.56 3.28
CA ILE A 134 12.87 -28.60 4.15
C ILE A 134 13.45 -28.53 5.55
N LYS A 135 14.75 -28.27 5.69
CA LYS A 135 15.40 -28.11 6.98
C LYS A 135 14.85 -26.91 7.77
N ALA A 136 14.68 -25.77 7.09
CA ALA A 136 14.07 -24.58 7.68
C ALA A 136 12.61 -24.83 8.10
N ALA A 137 11.82 -25.51 7.27
CA ALA A 137 10.45 -25.88 7.59
C ALA A 137 10.35 -26.79 8.82
N ARG A 138 11.26 -27.76 8.95
CA ARG A 138 11.34 -28.65 10.14
C ARG A 138 11.73 -27.89 11.40
N ALA A 139 12.61 -26.89 11.28
CA ALA A 139 13.03 -26.07 12.42
C ALA A 139 11.89 -25.17 12.94
N VAL A 140 11.01 -24.71 12.05
CA VAL A 140 9.81 -23.93 12.42
C VAL A 140 8.72 -24.81 13.02
N GLY A 141 8.59 -26.06 12.55
CA GLY A 141 7.54 -27.01 12.94
C GLY A 141 6.35 -27.02 11.98
N TYR A 142 5.80 -28.20 11.72
CA TYR A 142 4.64 -28.37 10.84
C TYR A 142 3.32 -28.22 11.60
N PRO A 143 2.23 -27.70 10.95
CA PRO A 143 2.15 -27.26 9.55
C PRO A 143 2.80 -25.89 9.31
N VAL A 144 3.33 -25.66 8.09
CA VAL A 144 3.94 -24.38 7.68
C VAL A 144 3.29 -23.80 6.43
N ILE A 145 3.29 -22.48 6.31
CA ILE A 145 2.87 -21.73 5.11
C ILE A 145 4.10 -21.05 4.53
N ILE A 146 4.29 -21.17 3.21
CA ILE A 146 5.31 -20.44 2.46
C ILE A 146 4.63 -19.22 1.81
N LYS A 147 5.21 -18.04 2.02
CA LYS A 147 4.75 -16.78 1.41
C LYS A 147 5.89 -16.10 0.67
N ALA A 148 5.59 -15.42 -0.45
CA ALA A 148 6.54 -14.55 -1.12
C ALA A 148 7.00 -13.43 -0.16
N SER A 149 8.27 -13.05 -0.22
CA SER A 149 8.85 -12.00 0.64
C SER A 149 8.30 -10.62 0.35
N GLY A 150 8.11 -10.28 -0.92
CA GLY A 150 7.49 -9.04 -1.39
C GLY A 150 6.06 -9.26 -1.91
N GLY A 151 5.24 -8.24 -1.90
CA GLY A 151 3.89 -8.23 -2.47
C GLY A 151 2.78 -8.65 -1.51
N GLY A 152 1.84 -7.76 -1.28
CA GLY A 152 0.49 -8.05 -0.79
C GLY A 152 -0.37 -8.48 -1.96
N GLY A 153 -0.35 -9.75 -2.31
CA GLY A 153 -1.25 -10.43 -3.25
C GLY A 153 -1.74 -9.61 -4.43
N LYS A 154 -0.97 -9.48 -5.48
CA LYS A 154 -1.24 -9.20 -6.90
C LYS A 154 -0.09 -8.43 -7.56
N ASP A 155 1.15 -8.85 -7.36
CA ASP A 155 2.15 -8.61 -8.38
C ASP A 155 2.32 -9.91 -9.15
N GLU A 156 1.85 -9.89 -10.39
CA GLU A 156 2.22 -10.89 -11.38
C GLU A 156 3.74 -10.84 -11.50
N GLY A 157 4.39 -11.88 -10.95
CA GLY A 157 5.79 -11.93 -10.66
C GLY A 157 6.67 -11.43 -11.81
N LYS A 158 7.52 -10.48 -11.50
CA LYS A 158 8.73 -10.30 -12.29
C LYS A 158 9.55 -11.58 -12.14
N PRO A 159 10.03 -12.18 -13.25
CA PRO A 159 10.92 -13.34 -13.18
C PRO A 159 12.19 -12.92 -12.44
N GLY A 160 12.37 -13.37 -11.21
CA GLY A 160 13.53 -13.06 -10.37
C GLY A 160 13.26 -12.96 -8.87
N ASP A 161 12.03 -12.67 -8.45
CA ASP A 161 11.68 -12.47 -7.04
C ASP A 161 11.12 -13.76 -6.41
N ARG A 162 12.00 -14.76 -6.22
CA ARG A 162 11.64 -16.08 -5.65
C ARG A 162 12.00 -16.23 -4.17
N GLY A 163 12.05 -15.15 -3.42
CA GLY A 163 12.21 -15.24 -1.98
C GLY A 163 10.89 -15.60 -1.31
N GLY A 164 10.79 -16.80 -0.74
CA GLY A 164 9.66 -17.22 0.11
C GLY A 164 10.05 -17.17 1.59
N ASN A 165 9.07 -17.04 2.48
CA ASN A 165 9.23 -17.18 3.92
C ASN A 165 8.29 -18.24 4.46
N PHE A 166 8.74 -18.98 5.49
CA PHE A 166 7.89 -19.89 6.24
C PHE A 166 7.27 -19.19 7.45
N TYR A 167 6.01 -19.52 7.72
CA TYR A 167 5.31 -19.19 8.95
C TYR A 167 4.61 -20.46 9.48
N ALA A 168 4.65 -20.65 10.78
CA ALA A 168 3.93 -21.72 11.48
C ALA A 168 2.52 -21.27 11.85
#